data_a8a146248814482d9243990de27ef9e2
#
_entry.id   a8a146248814482d9243990de27ef9e2
#
_cell.length_a   1.000
_cell.length_b   1.000
_cell.length_c   1.000
_cell.angle_alpha   90.00
_cell.angle_beta   90.00
_cell.angle_gamma   90.00
#
_symmetry.space_group_name_H-M   'P 1'
#
loop_
_entity.id
_entity.type
_entity.pdbx_description
1 polymer ?
#
loop_
_entity_poly.entity_id
_entity_poly.type
_entity_poly.pdbx_seq_one_letter_code
_entity_poly.pdbx_strand_id
1 'polypeptide(L)'
;MSAQDLRLDRTSFGDPADRGHLMNIEAATALLNEWVDNERLRLHMRQVAGLMKAWALEKEGATPEVALKWELAGLLHDADWEKYPTAHCRVIIEKLEELHCDPDVIRCIACHGPKYFGVEPETKMEKMIYAFDELSGFVHASALVRPTRYEGMDVKGILKKLKTASFAAQVSREDIADATSRIDLSLEDLIAFIIEKQQHLQ
;
A
#
# COMPACT_ATOMS: atom_id res chain seq x y z
N MET A 1 14.06 3.28 15.42
CA MET A 1 13.77 1.83 15.63
C MET A 1 14.61 1.04 14.64
N SER A 2 15.17 -0.08 15.03
CA SER A 2 15.87 -0.95 14.10
C SER A 2 14.85 -1.79 13.33
N ALA A 3 15.17 -2.15 12.08
CA ALA A 3 14.29 -3.02 11.27
C ALA A 3 14.03 -4.40 11.94
N GLN A 4 14.85 -4.80 12.92
CA GLN A 4 14.67 -6.03 13.69
C GLN A 4 13.47 -6.00 14.65
N ASP A 5 13.03 -4.80 15.06
CA ASP A 5 11.95 -4.67 16.06
C ASP A 5 10.54 -4.91 15.47
N LEU A 6 10.39 -4.83 14.13
CA LEU A 6 9.12 -4.99 13.43
C LEU A 6 8.93 -6.34 12.73
N ARG A 7 9.88 -7.27 12.84
CA ARG A 7 9.77 -8.57 12.20
C ARG A 7 8.60 -9.38 12.72
N LEU A 8 7.85 -9.97 11.79
CA LEU A 8 6.67 -10.76 12.11
C LEU A 8 7.00 -12.19 12.58
N ASP A 9 8.23 -12.69 12.35
CA ASP A 9 8.72 -14.00 12.76
C ASP A 9 7.78 -15.19 12.45
N ARG A 10 7.02 -15.07 11.35
CA ARG A 10 6.04 -16.07 10.92
C ARG A 10 5.97 -16.15 9.39
N THR A 11 5.64 -17.33 8.89
CA THR A 11 5.56 -17.62 7.45
C THR A 11 4.14 -17.88 6.95
N SER A 12 3.17 -18.05 7.85
CA SER A 12 1.76 -18.27 7.53
C SER A 12 0.88 -17.19 8.15
N PHE A 13 -0.15 -16.78 7.44
CA PHE A 13 -1.12 -15.76 7.81
C PHE A 13 -2.53 -16.32 7.63
N GLY A 14 -3.34 -16.23 8.70
CA GLY A 14 -4.64 -16.91 8.75
C GLY A 14 -4.52 -18.43 8.84
N ASP A 15 -5.65 -19.11 8.92
CA ASP A 15 -5.73 -20.58 8.86
C ASP A 15 -5.78 -21.04 7.39
N PRO A 16 -4.83 -21.84 6.88
CA PRO A 16 -4.88 -22.35 5.52
C PRO A 16 -6.12 -23.20 5.21
N ALA A 17 -6.76 -23.77 6.25
CA ALA A 17 -7.99 -24.54 6.12
C ALA A 17 -9.26 -23.67 6.17
N ASP A 18 -9.16 -22.46 6.70
CA ASP A 18 -10.22 -21.46 6.73
C ASP A 18 -9.90 -20.33 5.73
N ARG A 19 -10.62 -20.33 4.61
CA ARG A 19 -10.48 -19.28 3.59
C ARG A 19 -10.86 -17.90 4.10
N GLY A 20 -11.38 -17.79 5.33
CA GLY A 20 -11.87 -16.56 5.89
C GLY A 20 -13.02 -15.96 5.07
N HIS A 21 -13.30 -14.69 5.32
CA HIS A 21 -14.30 -13.95 4.56
C HIS A 21 -13.75 -12.59 4.11
N LEU A 22 -14.25 -12.10 2.99
CA LEU A 22 -13.97 -10.73 2.60
C LEU A 22 -14.80 -9.77 3.44
N MET A 23 -14.10 -8.93 4.21
CA MET A 23 -14.72 -7.77 4.86
C MET A 23 -15.32 -6.86 3.79
N ASN A 24 -16.51 -6.30 4.03
CA ASN A 24 -17.01 -5.28 3.12
C ASN A 24 -16.24 -3.95 3.32
N ILE A 25 -16.24 -3.12 2.29
CA ILE A 25 -15.43 -1.89 2.28
C ILE A 25 -15.89 -0.87 3.32
N GLU A 26 -17.17 -0.87 3.67
CA GLU A 26 -17.74 0.01 4.70
C GLU A 26 -17.20 -0.36 6.08
N ALA A 27 -17.15 -1.65 6.43
CA ALA A 27 -16.59 -2.13 7.69
C ALA A 27 -15.07 -1.87 7.77
N ALA A 28 -14.34 -2.07 6.68
CA ALA A 28 -12.91 -1.75 6.61
C ALA A 28 -12.65 -0.24 6.78
N THR A 29 -13.47 0.60 6.16
CA THR A 29 -13.40 2.06 6.29
C THR A 29 -13.75 2.49 7.73
N ALA A 30 -14.71 1.85 8.37
CA ALA A 30 -15.05 2.12 9.78
C ALA A 30 -13.86 1.77 10.69
N LEU A 31 -13.22 0.61 10.50
CA LEU A 31 -12.02 0.20 11.24
C LEU A 31 -10.88 1.20 11.04
N LEU A 32 -10.61 1.61 9.79
CA LEU A 32 -9.62 2.64 9.50
C LEU A 32 -9.91 3.94 10.25
N ASN A 33 -11.15 4.43 10.22
CA ASN A 33 -11.54 5.68 10.88
C ASN A 33 -11.51 5.59 12.40
N GLU A 34 -11.73 4.42 12.98
CA GLU A 34 -11.58 4.17 14.41
C GLU A 34 -10.11 4.18 14.85
N TRP A 35 -9.22 3.65 14.01
CA TRP A 35 -7.81 3.43 14.39
C TRP A 35 -6.87 4.56 14.02
N VAL A 36 -7.21 5.38 13.02
CA VAL A 36 -6.36 6.44 12.49
C VAL A 36 -7.07 7.77 12.57
N ASP A 37 -6.52 8.73 13.31
CA ASP A 37 -7.04 10.10 13.43
C ASP A 37 -6.39 11.03 12.39
N ASN A 38 -5.18 10.71 11.94
CA ASN A 38 -4.41 11.51 10.99
C ASN A 38 -5.00 11.45 9.58
N GLU A 39 -5.62 12.54 9.12
CA GLU A 39 -6.24 12.63 7.80
C GLU A 39 -5.27 12.42 6.63
N ARG A 40 -3.98 12.74 6.79
CA ARG A 40 -2.99 12.50 5.73
C ARG A 40 -2.70 11.01 5.59
N LEU A 41 -2.64 10.29 6.72
CA LEU A 41 -2.45 8.84 6.72
C LEU A 41 -3.70 8.13 6.17
N ARG A 42 -4.90 8.57 6.58
CA ARG A 42 -6.16 8.07 5.98
C ARG A 42 -6.21 8.29 4.46
N LEU A 43 -5.79 9.47 4.01
CA LEU A 43 -5.74 9.78 2.58
C LEU A 43 -4.75 8.87 1.85
N HIS A 44 -3.56 8.66 2.40
CA HIS A 44 -2.56 7.75 1.84
C HIS A 44 -3.13 6.35 1.67
N MET A 45 -3.72 5.77 2.70
CA MET A 45 -4.33 4.44 2.63
C MET A 45 -5.47 4.36 1.62
N ARG A 46 -6.33 5.39 1.53
CA ARG A 46 -7.37 5.46 0.48
C ARG A 46 -6.77 5.54 -0.92
N GLN A 47 -5.65 6.25 -1.08
CA GLN A 47 -4.95 6.33 -2.36
C GLN A 47 -4.33 4.99 -2.75
N VAL A 48 -3.65 4.31 -1.84
CA VAL A 48 -3.12 2.96 -2.09
C VAL A 48 -4.26 1.97 -2.39
N ALA A 49 -5.35 2.00 -1.64
CA ALA A 49 -6.54 1.18 -1.89
C ALA A 49 -7.10 1.39 -3.30
N GLY A 50 -7.29 2.64 -3.71
CA GLY A 50 -7.80 2.98 -5.03
C GLY A 50 -6.86 2.56 -6.17
N LEU A 51 -5.56 2.71 -5.99
CA LEU A 51 -4.55 2.24 -6.94
C LEU A 51 -4.56 0.72 -7.08
N MET A 52 -4.58 0.01 -5.95
CA MET A 52 -4.66 -1.45 -5.90
C MET A 52 -5.91 -1.98 -6.63
N LYS A 53 -7.08 -1.43 -6.32
CA LYS A 53 -8.35 -1.78 -6.98
C LYS A 53 -8.31 -1.50 -8.48
N ALA A 54 -7.88 -0.31 -8.88
CA ALA A 54 -7.82 0.08 -10.28
C ALA A 54 -6.86 -0.83 -11.06
N TRP A 55 -5.71 -1.15 -10.48
CA TRP A 55 -4.77 -2.09 -11.09
C TRP A 55 -5.40 -3.48 -11.29
N ALA A 56 -6.01 -4.04 -10.25
CA ALA A 56 -6.66 -5.35 -10.32
C ALA A 56 -7.70 -5.41 -11.44
N LEU A 57 -8.55 -4.38 -11.55
CA LEU A 57 -9.61 -4.34 -12.57
C LEU A 57 -9.06 -4.11 -13.98
N GLU A 58 -8.16 -3.13 -14.15
CA GLU A 58 -7.76 -2.64 -15.47
C GLU A 58 -6.58 -3.38 -16.08
N LYS A 59 -5.67 -3.90 -15.25
CA LYS A 59 -4.42 -4.53 -15.70
C LYS A 59 -4.43 -6.04 -15.54
N GLU A 60 -5.07 -6.55 -14.48
CA GLU A 60 -5.16 -7.99 -14.23
C GLU A 60 -6.50 -8.59 -14.70
N GLY A 61 -7.47 -7.78 -15.12
CA GLY A 61 -8.80 -8.27 -15.53
C GLY A 61 -9.57 -8.97 -14.40
N ALA A 62 -9.31 -8.57 -13.16
CA ALA A 62 -9.87 -9.20 -11.97
C ALA A 62 -11.39 -9.01 -11.89
N THR A 63 -12.08 -9.99 -11.28
CA THR A 63 -13.48 -9.81 -10.90
C THR A 63 -13.61 -8.75 -9.81
N PRO A 64 -14.80 -8.15 -9.62
CA PRO A 64 -15.02 -7.19 -8.51
C PRO A 64 -14.68 -7.76 -7.14
N GLU A 65 -14.91 -9.04 -6.91
CA GLU A 65 -14.58 -9.74 -5.66
C GLU A 65 -13.06 -9.82 -5.45
N VAL A 66 -12.30 -10.18 -6.48
CA VAL A 66 -10.84 -10.21 -6.42
C VAL A 66 -10.28 -8.80 -6.26
N ALA A 67 -10.84 -7.81 -6.97
CA ALA A 67 -10.42 -6.42 -6.82
C ALA A 67 -10.69 -5.87 -5.42
N LEU A 68 -11.72 -6.36 -4.72
CA LEU A 68 -11.98 -6.00 -3.32
C LEU A 68 -10.86 -6.49 -2.39
N LYS A 69 -10.26 -7.67 -2.62
CA LYS A 69 -9.09 -8.11 -1.85
C LYS A 69 -7.94 -7.11 -1.95
N TRP A 70 -7.67 -6.65 -3.17
CA TRP A 70 -6.62 -5.65 -3.43
C TRP A 70 -6.93 -4.32 -2.73
N GLU A 71 -8.17 -3.86 -2.83
CA GLU A 71 -8.63 -2.63 -2.19
C GLU A 71 -8.51 -2.69 -0.67
N LEU A 72 -8.93 -3.80 -0.05
CA LEU A 72 -8.86 -4.01 1.39
C LEU A 72 -7.41 -4.01 1.90
N ALA A 73 -6.51 -4.71 1.20
CA ALA A 73 -5.09 -4.71 1.55
C ALA A 73 -4.52 -3.30 1.54
N GLY A 74 -4.77 -2.52 0.48
CA GLY A 74 -4.32 -1.14 0.39
C GLY A 74 -4.96 -0.21 1.43
N LEU A 75 -6.23 -0.46 1.82
CA LEU A 75 -6.93 0.39 2.79
C LEU A 75 -6.46 0.17 4.23
N LEU A 76 -5.96 -1.02 4.55
CA LEU A 76 -5.68 -1.40 5.95
C LEU A 76 -4.19 -1.63 6.24
N HIS A 77 -3.29 -1.53 5.24
CA HIS A 77 -1.88 -1.89 5.44
C HIS A 77 -1.20 -1.13 6.58
N ASP A 78 -1.50 0.15 6.75
CA ASP A 78 -0.94 1.05 7.76
C ASP A 78 -1.92 1.40 8.89
N ALA A 79 -3.03 0.68 9.04
CA ALA A 79 -4.09 1.06 9.98
C ALA A 79 -3.63 1.10 11.45
N ASP A 80 -2.60 0.34 11.81
CA ASP A 80 -2.03 0.34 13.16
C ASP A 80 -0.84 1.30 13.35
N TRP A 81 -0.34 1.92 12.27
CA TRP A 81 0.88 2.74 12.31
C TRP A 81 0.80 3.90 13.30
N GLU A 82 -0.30 4.63 13.34
CA GLU A 82 -0.44 5.80 14.23
C GLU A 82 -0.50 5.42 15.70
N LYS A 83 -1.27 4.40 16.05
CA LYS A 83 -1.47 3.96 17.43
C LYS A 83 -0.37 3.04 17.95
N TYR A 84 0.20 2.22 17.09
CA TYR A 84 1.12 1.15 17.47
C TYR A 84 2.41 1.13 16.63
N PRO A 85 3.13 2.27 16.49
CA PRO A 85 4.28 2.37 15.58
C PRO A 85 5.41 1.38 15.88
N THR A 86 5.50 0.90 17.12
CA THR A 86 6.51 -0.09 17.55
C THR A 86 6.07 -1.53 17.36
N ALA A 87 4.82 -1.76 17.01
CA ALA A 87 4.24 -3.08 16.73
C ALA A 87 3.55 -3.09 15.34
N HIS A 88 3.87 -2.07 14.52
CA HIS A 88 3.32 -1.93 13.19
C HIS A 88 3.53 -3.18 12.36
N CYS A 89 2.58 -3.40 11.62
CA CYS A 89 1.98 -4.45 10.85
C CYS A 89 1.43 -5.62 11.69
N ARG A 90 1.99 -5.90 12.87
CA ARG A 90 1.54 -7.03 13.71
C ARG A 90 0.12 -6.82 14.23
N VAL A 91 -0.19 -5.63 14.74
CA VAL A 91 -1.48 -5.38 15.42
C VAL A 91 -2.65 -5.41 14.44
N ILE A 92 -2.48 -4.86 13.25
CA ILE A 92 -3.52 -4.95 12.21
C ILE A 92 -3.70 -6.38 11.72
N ILE A 93 -2.60 -7.14 11.55
CA ILE A 93 -2.66 -8.56 11.17
C ILE A 93 -3.44 -9.37 12.21
N GLU A 94 -3.09 -9.26 13.50
CA GLU A 94 -3.77 -9.95 14.59
C GLU A 94 -5.26 -9.59 14.61
N LYS A 95 -5.59 -8.31 14.39
CA LYS A 95 -6.98 -7.85 14.30
C LYS A 95 -7.75 -8.48 13.15
N LEU A 96 -7.14 -8.56 11.98
CA LEU A 96 -7.78 -9.16 10.82
C LEU A 96 -7.94 -10.69 10.95
N GLU A 97 -7.02 -11.36 11.64
CA GLU A 97 -7.14 -12.77 12.00
C GLU A 97 -8.27 -13.02 13.01
N GLU A 98 -8.38 -12.18 14.05
CA GLU A 98 -9.53 -12.23 14.98
C GLU A 98 -10.88 -12.07 14.27
N LEU A 99 -10.92 -11.26 13.22
CA LEU A 99 -12.10 -11.04 12.39
C LEU A 99 -12.29 -12.11 11.31
N HIS A 100 -11.47 -13.17 11.29
CA HIS A 100 -11.49 -14.23 10.27
C HIS A 100 -11.46 -13.69 8.83
N CYS A 101 -10.66 -12.65 8.58
CA CYS A 101 -10.50 -12.08 7.24
C CYS A 101 -9.75 -13.02 6.30
N ASP A 102 -9.96 -12.82 5.00
CA ASP A 102 -9.31 -13.58 3.94
C ASP A 102 -7.77 -13.56 4.09
N PRO A 103 -7.11 -14.73 4.17
CA PRO A 103 -5.67 -14.83 4.40
C PRO A 103 -4.81 -14.20 3.30
N ASP A 104 -5.31 -14.10 2.04
CA ASP A 104 -4.59 -13.41 0.97
C ASP A 104 -4.47 -11.91 1.26
N VAL A 105 -5.54 -11.30 1.84
CA VAL A 105 -5.53 -9.89 2.25
C VAL A 105 -4.53 -9.69 3.39
N ILE A 106 -4.57 -10.56 4.40
CA ILE A 106 -3.68 -10.47 5.57
C ILE A 106 -2.22 -10.62 5.15
N ARG A 107 -1.92 -11.61 4.30
CA ARG A 107 -0.56 -11.82 3.80
C ARG A 107 -0.07 -10.66 2.93
N CYS A 108 -0.95 -10.12 2.10
CA CYS A 108 -0.63 -8.95 1.28
C CYS A 108 -0.23 -7.74 2.16
N ILE A 109 -0.97 -7.50 3.25
CA ILE A 109 -0.61 -6.48 4.24
C ILE A 109 0.77 -6.77 4.85
N ALA A 110 1.04 -8.02 5.25
CA ALA A 110 2.32 -8.40 5.81
C ALA A 110 3.53 -8.19 4.87
N CYS A 111 3.29 -8.14 3.56
CA CYS A 111 4.33 -8.01 2.53
C CYS A 111 4.65 -6.56 2.12
N HIS A 112 3.93 -5.54 2.61
CA HIS A 112 4.11 -4.17 2.10
C HIS A 112 5.47 -3.55 2.48
N GLY A 113 6.18 -4.12 3.43
CA GLY A 113 7.53 -3.70 3.84
C GLY A 113 8.47 -4.89 4.10
N PRO A 114 8.90 -5.67 3.09
CA PRO A 114 9.62 -6.91 3.30
C PRO A 114 10.91 -6.74 4.09
N LYS A 115 11.62 -5.64 3.90
CA LYS A 115 12.84 -5.28 4.63
C LYS A 115 12.60 -5.19 6.15
N TYR A 116 11.43 -4.71 6.55
CA TYR A 116 11.07 -4.48 7.97
C TYR A 116 10.38 -5.70 8.57
N PHE A 117 9.41 -6.27 7.87
CA PHE A 117 8.55 -7.34 8.39
C PHE A 117 9.11 -8.74 8.15
N GLY A 118 10.03 -8.88 7.20
CA GLY A 118 10.65 -10.16 6.86
C GLY A 118 9.75 -11.12 6.08
N VAL A 119 8.67 -10.59 5.46
CA VAL A 119 7.73 -11.35 4.62
C VAL A 119 7.92 -10.91 3.17
N GLU A 120 8.44 -11.80 2.35
CA GLU A 120 8.74 -11.51 0.95
C GLU A 120 7.45 -11.56 0.09
N PRO A 121 7.23 -10.57 -0.81
CA PRO A 121 6.09 -10.57 -1.71
C PRO A 121 6.28 -11.60 -2.84
N GLU A 122 5.32 -12.51 -2.98
CA GLU A 122 5.33 -13.60 -3.96
C GLU A 122 4.31 -13.37 -5.09
N THR A 123 3.07 -13.07 -4.72
CA THR A 123 1.98 -12.86 -5.67
C THR A 123 2.04 -11.48 -6.32
N LYS A 124 1.31 -11.30 -7.43
CA LYS A 124 1.21 -10.00 -8.09
C LYS A 124 0.62 -8.93 -7.16
N MET A 125 -0.43 -9.27 -6.40
CA MET A 125 -1.07 -8.38 -5.44
C MET A 125 -0.07 -7.89 -4.39
N GLU A 126 0.73 -8.77 -3.82
CA GLU A 126 1.74 -8.45 -2.82
C GLU A 126 2.87 -7.58 -3.36
N LYS A 127 3.33 -7.86 -4.59
CA LYS A 127 4.35 -7.02 -5.25
C LYS A 127 3.82 -5.62 -5.56
N MET A 128 2.53 -5.52 -5.92
CA MET A 128 1.93 -4.24 -6.25
C MET A 128 1.66 -3.36 -5.03
N ILE A 129 1.25 -3.91 -3.89
CA ILE A 129 1.09 -3.10 -2.68
C ILE A 129 2.43 -2.49 -2.27
N TYR A 130 3.51 -3.29 -2.27
CA TYR A 130 4.86 -2.80 -1.97
C TYR A 130 5.32 -1.72 -2.97
N ALA A 131 4.97 -1.86 -4.26
CA ALA A 131 5.34 -0.88 -5.27
C ALA A 131 4.50 0.41 -5.18
N PHE A 132 3.22 0.32 -4.81
CA PHE A 132 2.36 1.50 -4.71
C PHE A 132 2.56 2.29 -3.43
N ASP A 133 2.88 1.67 -2.32
CA ASP A 133 2.98 2.31 -1.02
C ASP A 133 3.89 3.54 -1.05
N GLU A 134 5.18 3.37 -1.10
CA GLU A 134 6.15 4.47 -1.10
C GLU A 134 6.02 5.40 -2.32
N LEU A 135 5.79 4.84 -3.51
CA LEU A 135 5.75 5.62 -4.73
C LEU A 135 4.49 6.50 -4.81
N SER A 136 3.34 6.03 -4.31
CA SER A 136 2.11 6.84 -4.26
C SER A 136 2.27 8.06 -3.35
N GLY A 137 2.90 7.86 -2.18
CA GLY A 137 3.23 8.94 -1.25
C GLY A 137 4.15 9.97 -1.88
N PHE A 138 5.15 9.51 -2.66
CA PHE A 138 6.07 10.40 -3.38
C PHE A 138 5.36 11.23 -4.47
N VAL A 139 4.49 10.60 -5.26
CA VAL A 139 3.69 11.29 -6.29
C VAL A 139 2.75 12.31 -5.64
N HIS A 140 2.08 11.93 -4.53
CA HIS A 140 1.24 12.85 -3.78
C HIS A 140 2.03 14.06 -3.24
N ALA A 141 3.17 13.84 -2.60
CA ALA A 141 4.04 14.92 -2.13
C ALA A 141 4.46 15.84 -3.29
N SER A 142 4.68 15.28 -4.48
CA SER A 142 4.99 16.04 -5.68
C SER A 142 3.82 16.89 -6.17
N ALA A 143 2.57 16.43 -5.99
CA ALA A 143 1.37 17.20 -6.28
C ALA A 143 1.19 18.34 -5.29
N LEU A 144 1.43 18.12 -4.01
CA LEU A 144 1.23 19.12 -2.95
C LEU A 144 2.04 20.41 -3.13
N VAL A 145 3.23 20.33 -3.75
CA VAL A 145 4.08 21.50 -4.00
C VAL A 145 3.78 22.24 -5.31
N ARG A 146 2.75 21.81 -6.03
CA ARG A 146 2.31 22.43 -7.29
C ARG A 146 1.03 23.25 -7.07
N PRO A 147 0.89 24.44 -7.63
CA PRO A 147 -0.36 25.21 -7.58
C PRO A 147 -1.54 24.44 -8.20
N THR A 148 -1.27 23.70 -9.28
CA THR A 148 -2.28 22.94 -10.04
C THR A 148 -2.42 21.49 -9.55
N ARG A 149 -1.74 21.11 -8.46
CA ARG A 149 -1.77 19.75 -7.91
C ARG A 149 -1.38 18.72 -8.98
N TYR A 150 -2.26 17.80 -9.31
CA TYR A 150 -2.02 16.74 -10.31
C TYR A 150 -2.15 17.23 -11.76
N GLU A 151 -2.87 18.32 -12.00
CA GLU A 151 -3.08 18.85 -13.35
C GLU A 151 -1.76 19.19 -14.04
N GLY A 152 -1.51 18.63 -15.22
CA GLY A 152 -0.26 18.81 -15.96
C GLY A 152 0.97 18.20 -15.27
N MET A 153 0.78 17.26 -14.34
CA MET A 153 1.88 16.46 -13.79
C MET A 153 2.32 15.43 -14.82
N ASP A 154 3.62 15.24 -14.95
CA ASP A 154 4.20 14.29 -15.89
C ASP A 154 5.26 13.39 -15.23
N VAL A 155 5.54 12.27 -15.89
CA VAL A 155 6.51 11.26 -15.45
C VAL A 155 7.91 11.86 -15.30
N LYS A 156 8.33 12.72 -16.24
CA LYS A 156 9.68 13.33 -16.24
C LYS A 156 9.89 14.19 -15.00
N GLY A 157 8.87 14.94 -14.59
CA GLY A 157 8.89 15.76 -13.38
C GLY A 157 9.06 14.92 -12.12
N ILE A 158 8.37 13.78 -12.02
CA ILE A 158 8.50 12.84 -10.91
C ILE A 158 9.90 12.22 -10.88
N LEU A 159 10.39 11.69 -12.01
CA LEU A 159 11.74 11.12 -12.12
C LEU A 159 12.84 12.11 -11.75
N LYS A 160 12.67 13.39 -12.12
CA LYS A 160 13.61 14.46 -11.72
C LYS A 160 13.59 14.66 -10.21
N LYS A 161 12.41 14.70 -9.58
CA LYS A 161 12.27 14.86 -8.13
C LYS A 161 12.81 13.64 -7.36
N LEU A 162 12.67 12.42 -7.86
CA LEU A 162 13.24 11.21 -7.26
C LEU A 162 14.76 11.31 -7.10
N LYS A 163 15.45 12.01 -7.99
CA LYS A 163 16.91 12.27 -7.93
C LYS A 163 17.28 13.34 -6.88
N THR A 164 16.31 14.08 -6.35
CA THR A 164 16.52 15.15 -5.39
C THR A 164 16.35 14.59 -3.97
N ALA A 165 17.44 14.26 -3.29
CA ALA A 165 17.42 13.59 -2.00
C ALA A 165 16.66 14.37 -0.90
N SER A 166 16.69 15.71 -0.93
CA SER A 166 16.00 16.56 0.05
C SER A 166 14.48 16.65 -0.16
N PHE A 167 13.98 16.30 -1.35
CA PHE A 167 12.53 16.34 -1.61
C PHE A 167 11.88 15.08 -1.08
N ALA A 168 10.84 15.19 -0.26
CA ALA A 168 10.15 14.07 0.40
C ALA A 168 11.17 13.06 0.97
N ALA A 169 12.09 13.52 1.80
CA ALA A 169 13.24 12.75 2.27
C ALA A 169 12.85 11.53 3.13
N GLN A 170 11.63 11.51 3.67
CA GLN A 170 11.08 10.40 4.42
C GLN A 170 10.65 9.20 3.54
N VAL A 171 10.44 9.43 2.24
CA VAL A 171 10.07 8.36 1.29
C VAL A 171 11.33 7.61 0.87
N SER A 172 11.32 6.30 1.03
CA SER A 172 12.46 5.43 0.73
C SER A 172 12.65 5.21 -0.77
N ARG A 173 13.72 5.79 -1.35
CA ARG A 173 14.10 5.52 -2.77
C ARG A 173 14.63 4.11 -2.96
N GLU A 174 15.21 3.55 -1.92
CA GLU A 174 15.70 2.18 -1.92
C GLU A 174 14.53 1.20 -2.04
N ASP A 175 13.46 1.40 -1.25
CA ASP A 175 12.28 0.55 -1.30
C ASP A 175 11.51 0.71 -2.62
N ILE A 176 11.44 1.93 -3.18
CA ILE A 176 10.90 2.15 -4.53
C ILE A 176 11.68 1.36 -5.58
N ALA A 177 13.02 1.41 -5.53
CA ALA A 177 13.87 0.70 -6.49
C ALA A 177 13.75 -0.82 -6.32
N ASP A 178 13.76 -1.33 -5.09
CA ASP A 178 13.58 -2.74 -4.80
C ASP A 178 12.21 -3.25 -5.26
N ALA A 179 11.13 -2.55 -4.89
CA ALA A 179 9.77 -2.89 -5.29
C ALA A 179 9.60 -2.92 -6.81
N THR A 180 10.15 -1.91 -7.51
CA THR A 180 10.10 -1.85 -8.98
C THR A 180 10.89 -3.01 -9.62
N SER A 181 11.99 -3.45 -9.01
CA SER A 181 12.77 -4.59 -9.52
C SER A 181 12.04 -5.93 -9.44
N ARG A 182 11.01 -6.03 -8.61
CA ARG A 182 10.23 -7.26 -8.36
C ARG A 182 9.00 -7.41 -9.26
N ILE A 183 8.68 -6.37 -10.01
CA ILE A 183 7.54 -6.34 -10.93
C ILE A 183 8.04 -6.25 -12.38
N ASP A 184 7.29 -6.81 -13.31
CA ASP A 184 7.59 -6.75 -14.74
C ASP A 184 7.00 -5.49 -15.37
N LEU A 185 7.45 -4.33 -14.87
CA LEU A 185 6.99 -3.00 -15.27
C LEU A 185 8.13 -1.99 -15.14
N SER A 186 8.12 -0.99 -16.03
CA SER A 186 9.03 0.14 -15.87
C SER A 186 8.55 1.08 -14.76
N LEU A 187 9.48 1.76 -14.10
CA LEU A 187 9.17 2.80 -13.13
C LEU A 187 8.33 3.92 -13.78
N GLU A 188 8.57 4.23 -15.03
CA GLU A 188 7.85 5.20 -15.83
C GLU A 188 6.37 4.83 -16.00
N ASP A 189 6.07 3.57 -16.34
CA ASP A 189 4.70 3.09 -16.50
C ASP A 189 3.95 3.09 -15.17
N LEU A 190 4.63 2.72 -14.08
CA LEU A 190 4.06 2.75 -12.74
C LEU A 190 3.72 4.19 -12.30
N ILE A 191 4.65 5.14 -12.50
CA ILE A 191 4.41 6.55 -12.22
C ILE A 191 3.26 7.10 -13.06
N ALA A 192 3.20 6.77 -14.35
CA ALA A 192 2.13 7.21 -15.24
C ALA A 192 0.76 6.74 -14.74
N PHE A 193 0.66 5.47 -14.35
CA PHE A 193 -0.56 4.90 -13.77
C PHE A 193 -0.95 5.60 -12.46
N ILE A 194 -0.01 5.82 -11.56
CA ILE A 194 -0.28 6.51 -10.29
C ILE A 194 -0.80 7.93 -10.52
N ILE A 195 -0.16 8.70 -11.40
CA ILE A 195 -0.61 10.07 -11.73
C ILE A 195 -2.04 10.05 -12.27
N GLU A 196 -2.32 9.16 -13.23
CA GLU A 196 -3.64 9.03 -13.86
C GLU A 196 -4.75 8.73 -12.83
N LYS A 197 -4.51 7.80 -11.92
CA LYS A 197 -5.55 7.36 -10.98
C LYS A 197 -5.63 8.25 -9.74
N GLN A 198 -4.51 8.63 -9.18
CA GLN A 198 -4.44 9.31 -7.88
C GLN A 198 -5.05 10.73 -7.91
N GLN A 199 -5.07 11.38 -9.08
CA GLN A 199 -5.76 12.67 -9.23
C GLN A 199 -7.26 12.62 -8.88
N HIS A 200 -7.88 11.44 -8.96
CA HIS A 200 -9.30 11.20 -8.65
C HIS A 200 -9.51 10.64 -7.24
N LEU A 201 -8.43 10.38 -6.48
CA LEU A 201 -8.43 9.77 -5.14
C LEU A 201 -8.02 10.80 -4.06
N GLN A 202 -8.64 11.96 -4.03
CA GLN A 202 -8.32 13.05 -3.09
C GLN A 202 -9.31 13.16 -1.93
#